data_4fdb4165591a3cf9c25f773f996c2a32
#
_entry.id   4fdb4165591a3cf9c25f773f996c2a32
#
_cell.length_a   1.000
_cell.length_b   1.000
_cell.length_c   1.000
_cell.angle_alpha   90.00
_cell.angle_beta   90.00
_cell.angle_gamma   90.00
#
_symmetry.space_group_name_H-M   'P 1'
#
loop_
_entity.id
_entity.type
_entity.pdbx_description
1 polymer ?
#
loop_
_entity_poly.entity_id
_entity_poly.type
_entity_poly.pdbx_seq_one_letter_code
_entity_poly.pdbx_strand_id
1 'polypeptide(L)'
;MSKQLTILHIEDDKVDSMVIKRAIGKLESPYQIESAHNGLDALMLLRGLSDIKIKRPDIILLDINMPLMNGLEFLKELREDPELKDIHVCVLTTSEDEDDVKTAYEYNVAGYFIKPLNISDFDENFQCLDGYWQRNCFPS
;
A
#
# COMPACT_ATOMS: atom_id res chain seq x y z
N MET A 1 5.38 11.33 -20.69
CA MET A 1 6.02 10.08 -20.25
C MET A 1 5.53 9.67 -18.88
N SER A 2 5.29 8.37 -18.70
CA SER A 2 4.88 7.83 -17.41
C SER A 2 6.09 7.77 -16.46
N LYS A 3 5.85 8.10 -15.19
CA LYS A 3 6.85 7.92 -14.14
C LYS A 3 6.92 6.44 -13.76
N GLN A 4 8.10 5.94 -13.47
CA GLN A 4 8.21 4.65 -12.81
C GLN A 4 8.13 4.86 -11.30
N LEU A 5 7.04 4.45 -10.70
CA LEU A 5 6.81 4.57 -9.27
C LEU A 5 7.01 3.20 -8.59
N THR A 6 7.44 3.22 -7.34
CA THR A 6 7.62 2.01 -6.55
C THR A 6 6.47 1.89 -5.56
N ILE A 7 5.83 0.73 -5.56
CA ILE A 7 4.74 0.40 -4.64
C ILE A 7 5.23 -0.69 -3.70
N LEU A 8 5.07 -0.48 -2.39
CA LEU A 8 5.19 -1.54 -1.40
C LEU A 8 3.80 -2.03 -1.07
N HIS A 9 3.52 -3.28 -1.41
CA HIS A 9 2.24 -3.93 -1.15
C HIS A 9 2.33 -4.79 0.10
N ILE A 10 1.57 -4.45 1.13
CA ILE A 10 1.59 -5.13 2.42
C ILE A 10 0.30 -5.93 2.56
N GLU A 11 0.40 -7.25 2.43
CA GLU A 11 -0.74 -8.16 2.33
C GLU A 11 -0.31 -9.57 2.72
N ASP A 12 -1.02 -10.22 3.67
CA ASP A 12 -0.72 -11.58 4.08
C ASP A 12 -1.43 -12.65 3.24
N ASP A 13 -2.54 -12.31 2.59
CA ASP A 13 -3.29 -13.24 1.74
C ASP A 13 -2.64 -13.38 0.38
N LYS A 14 -2.23 -14.60 0.04
CA LYS A 14 -1.52 -14.87 -1.22
C LYS A 14 -2.39 -14.64 -2.46
N VAL A 15 -3.67 -14.99 -2.36
CA VAL A 15 -4.61 -14.82 -3.48
C VAL A 15 -4.83 -13.34 -3.75
N ASP A 16 -5.11 -12.56 -2.71
CA ASP A 16 -5.28 -11.12 -2.84
C ASP A 16 -4.01 -10.46 -3.39
N SER A 17 -2.85 -10.89 -2.90
CA SER A 17 -1.58 -10.38 -3.38
C SER A 17 -1.41 -10.62 -4.89
N MET A 18 -1.75 -11.82 -5.36
CA MET A 18 -1.68 -12.15 -6.79
C MET A 18 -2.64 -11.32 -7.64
N VAL A 19 -3.88 -11.16 -7.16
CA VAL A 19 -4.91 -10.39 -7.88
C VAL A 19 -4.47 -8.94 -8.03
N ILE A 20 -3.97 -8.35 -6.96
CA ILE A 20 -3.53 -6.96 -6.95
C ILE A 20 -2.31 -6.75 -7.86
N LYS A 21 -1.33 -7.63 -7.78
CA LYS A 21 -0.16 -7.56 -8.66
C LYS A 21 -0.55 -7.66 -10.12
N ARG A 22 -1.52 -8.52 -10.44
CA ARG A 22 -2.02 -8.67 -11.81
C ARG A 22 -2.71 -7.39 -12.28
N ALA A 23 -3.54 -6.80 -11.43
CA ALA A 23 -4.25 -5.56 -11.75
C ALA A 23 -3.27 -4.42 -12.03
N ILE A 24 -2.23 -4.28 -11.21
CA ILE A 24 -1.20 -3.27 -11.40
C ILE A 24 -0.42 -3.55 -12.68
N GLY A 25 -0.13 -4.82 -12.96
CA GLY A 25 0.60 -5.23 -14.16
C GLY A 25 -0.14 -4.94 -15.47
N LYS A 26 -1.46 -4.78 -15.42
CA LYS A 26 -2.28 -4.41 -16.59
C LYS A 26 -2.27 -2.92 -16.89
N LEU A 27 -1.77 -2.09 -15.96
CA LEU A 27 -1.73 -0.65 -16.18
C LEU A 27 -0.68 -0.32 -17.24
N GLU A 28 -0.93 0.72 -18.01
CA GLU A 28 0.01 1.16 -19.05
C GLU A 28 1.27 1.76 -18.43
N SER A 29 1.14 2.38 -17.27
CA SER A 29 2.28 3.00 -16.58
C SER A 29 3.13 1.93 -15.90
N PRO A 30 4.46 2.10 -15.87
CA PRO A 30 5.32 1.13 -15.22
C PRO A 30 5.36 1.31 -13.71
N TYR A 31 5.22 0.23 -12.98
CA TYR A 31 5.35 0.21 -11.52
C TYR A 31 6.32 -0.89 -11.10
N GLN A 32 7.18 -0.56 -10.14
CA GLN A 32 7.99 -1.55 -9.47
C GLN A 32 7.23 -1.94 -8.19
N ILE A 33 6.99 -3.23 -8.00
CA ILE A 33 6.20 -3.72 -6.87
C ILE A 33 7.10 -4.52 -5.93
N GLU A 34 7.14 -4.09 -4.68
CA GLU A 34 7.76 -4.82 -3.59
C GLU A 34 6.66 -5.34 -2.67
N SER A 35 6.89 -6.46 -1.99
CA SER A 35 5.88 -7.09 -1.15
C SER A 35 6.37 -7.34 0.25
N ALA A 36 5.45 -7.22 1.21
CA ALA A 36 5.64 -7.64 2.60
C ALA A 36 4.37 -8.37 3.05
N HIS A 37 4.51 -9.32 3.98
CA HIS A 37 3.40 -10.17 4.40
C HIS A 37 2.69 -9.69 5.66
N ASN A 38 3.26 -8.72 6.35
CA ASN A 38 2.66 -8.12 7.55
C ASN A 38 3.37 -6.80 7.84
N GLY A 39 2.85 -6.07 8.84
CA GLY A 39 3.40 -4.76 9.18
C GLY A 39 4.83 -4.79 9.71
N LEU A 40 5.16 -5.83 10.46
CA LEU A 40 6.51 -5.95 11.02
C LEU A 40 7.57 -6.14 9.92
N ASP A 41 7.32 -7.05 8.99
CA ASP A 41 8.21 -7.27 7.85
C ASP A 41 8.34 -6.01 7.00
N ALA A 42 7.25 -5.30 6.82
CA ALA A 42 7.24 -4.04 6.06
C ALA A 42 8.14 -2.99 6.71
N LEU A 43 8.05 -2.83 8.03
CA LEU A 43 8.90 -1.88 8.75
C LEU A 43 10.38 -2.25 8.64
N MET A 44 10.69 -3.54 8.71
CA MET A 44 12.07 -4.00 8.57
C MET A 44 12.63 -3.67 7.18
N LEU A 45 11.81 -3.88 6.14
CA LEU A 45 12.19 -3.50 4.78
C LEU A 45 12.43 -1.99 4.67
N LEU A 46 11.49 -1.20 5.18
CA LEU A 46 11.55 0.27 5.09
C LEU A 46 12.73 0.86 5.87
N ARG A 47 13.09 0.25 6.98
CA ARG A 47 14.19 0.69 7.83
C ARG A 47 15.54 0.15 7.41
N GLY A 48 15.60 -0.66 6.35
CA GLY A 48 16.83 -1.25 5.87
C GLY A 48 17.42 -2.34 6.77
N LEU A 49 16.57 -2.96 7.59
CA LEU A 49 16.99 -4.00 8.55
C LEU A 49 16.83 -5.42 8.00
N SER A 50 16.24 -5.55 6.82
CA SER A 50 16.07 -6.83 6.15
C SER A 50 17.28 -7.16 5.28
N ASP A 51 17.51 -8.46 5.03
CA ASP A 51 18.51 -8.91 4.06
C ASP A 51 18.18 -8.45 2.64
N ILE A 52 16.89 -8.34 2.35
CA ILE A 52 16.40 -7.82 1.07
C ILE A 52 16.40 -6.29 1.14
N LYS A 53 17.05 -5.65 0.16
CA LYS A 53 17.08 -4.19 0.09
C LYS A 53 16.11 -3.71 -0.98
N ILE A 54 15.30 -2.72 -0.64
CA ILE A 54 14.33 -2.11 -1.55
C ILE A 54 14.57 -0.61 -1.66
N LYS A 55 14.10 -0.02 -2.75
CA LYS A 55 14.02 1.44 -2.86
C LYS A 55 12.93 1.94 -1.91
N ARG A 56 13.10 3.16 -1.40
CA ARG A 56 12.02 3.80 -0.65
C ARG A 56 10.78 3.87 -1.53
N PRO A 57 9.65 3.28 -1.12
CA PRO A 57 8.46 3.29 -1.98
C PRO A 57 7.86 4.69 -2.07
N ASP A 58 7.26 4.98 -3.21
CA ASP A 58 6.45 6.19 -3.39
C ASP A 58 5.07 5.98 -2.78
N ILE A 59 4.56 4.76 -2.86
CA ILE A 59 3.20 4.40 -2.45
C ILE A 59 3.25 3.12 -1.63
N ILE A 60 2.49 3.08 -0.54
CA ILE A 60 2.22 1.85 0.20
C ILE A 60 0.76 1.50 0.00
N LEU A 61 0.49 0.27 -0.47
CA LEU A 61 -0.85 -0.33 -0.46
C LEU A 61 -0.92 -1.24 0.75
N LEU A 62 -1.85 -0.99 1.65
CA LEU A 62 -1.87 -1.58 2.98
C LEU A 62 -3.19 -2.25 3.28
N ASP A 63 -3.14 -3.53 3.66
CA ASP A 63 -4.29 -4.21 4.27
C ASP A 63 -4.29 -3.94 5.78
N ILE A 64 -5.46 -3.95 6.38
CA ILE A 64 -5.61 -3.74 7.83
C ILE A 64 -5.45 -5.06 8.59
N ASN A 65 -6.10 -6.13 8.12
CA ASN A 65 -6.17 -7.41 8.85
C ASN A 65 -5.00 -8.33 8.51
N MET A 66 -3.97 -8.29 9.32
CA MET A 66 -2.77 -9.11 9.14
C MET A 66 -2.28 -9.63 10.48
N PRO A 67 -1.57 -10.79 10.50
CA PRO A 67 -0.98 -11.31 11.72
C PRO A 67 0.26 -10.51 12.14
N LEU A 68 0.73 -10.74 13.35
CA LEU A 68 1.92 -10.16 13.98
C LEU A 68 1.78 -8.65 14.21
N MET A 69 1.68 -7.86 13.18
CA MET A 69 1.42 -6.43 13.25
C MET A 69 0.39 -6.09 12.16
N ASN A 70 -0.80 -5.66 12.59
CA ASN A 70 -1.85 -5.28 11.65
C ASN A 70 -1.58 -3.92 11.00
N GLY A 71 -2.42 -3.54 10.02
CA GLY A 71 -2.21 -2.32 9.26
C GLY A 71 -2.28 -1.04 10.09
N LEU A 72 -3.15 -0.99 11.10
CA LEU A 72 -3.27 0.21 11.94
C LEU A 72 -2.06 0.37 12.86
N GLU A 73 -1.55 -0.73 13.39
CA GLU A 73 -0.33 -0.72 14.17
C GLU A 73 0.86 -0.31 13.32
N PHE A 74 0.92 -0.81 12.09
CA PHE A 74 1.95 -0.42 11.12
C PHE A 74 1.88 1.09 10.83
N LEU A 75 0.69 1.62 10.58
CA LEU A 75 0.50 3.05 10.30
C LEU A 75 1.01 3.92 11.44
N LYS A 76 0.71 3.53 12.67
CA LYS A 76 1.18 4.27 13.84
C LYS A 76 2.71 4.36 13.84
N GLU A 77 3.37 3.21 13.67
CA GLU A 77 4.83 3.15 13.63
C GLU A 77 5.40 3.97 12.48
N LEU A 78 4.78 3.89 11.31
CA LEU A 78 5.20 4.62 10.13
C LEU A 78 5.15 6.13 10.36
N ARG A 79 4.05 6.62 10.91
CA ARG A 79 3.84 8.06 11.11
C ARG A 79 4.68 8.64 12.25
N GLU A 80 5.13 7.80 13.19
CA GLU A 80 6.02 8.20 14.27
C GLU A 80 7.49 8.18 13.86
N ASP A 81 7.82 7.56 12.74
CA ASP A 81 9.19 7.46 12.24
C ASP A 81 9.52 8.71 11.40
N PRO A 82 10.49 9.54 11.83
CA PRO A 82 10.79 10.79 11.12
C PRO A 82 11.21 10.61 9.66
N GLU A 83 11.77 9.46 9.30
CA GLU A 83 12.24 9.21 7.93
C GLU A 83 11.16 8.63 7.03
N LEU A 84 10.10 8.05 7.62
CA LEU A 84 9.07 7.33 6.89
C LEU A 84 7.69 8.01 6.93
N LYS A 85 7.52 9.00 7.80
CA LYS A 85 6.20 9.55 8.14
C LYS A 85 5.45 10.19 6.97
N ASP A 86 6.12 10.56 5.90
CA ASP A 86 5.50 11.25 4.77
C ASP A 86 5.25 10.33 3.57
N ILE A 87 5.44 9.03 3.72
CA ILE A 87 5.14 8.10 2.63
C ILE A 87 3.63 8.03 2.42
N HIS A 88 3.21 8.12 1.16
CA HIS A 88 1.82 8.04 0.73
C HIS A 88 1.26 6.64 0.97
N VAL A 89 0.15 6.53 1.70
CA VAL A 89 -0.48 5.24 2.00
C VAL A 89 -1.93 5.23 1.52
N CYS A 90 -2.27 4.20 0.75
CA CYS A 90 -3.65 3.86 0.41
C CYS A 90 -3.98 2.53 1.09
N VAL A 91 -5.07 2.50 1.84
CA VAL A 91 -5.56 1.26 2.45
C VAL A 91 -6.43 0.53 1.43
N LEU A 92 -6.25 -0.78 1.33
CA LEU A 92 -7.05 -1.65 0.49
C LEU A 92 -7.35 -2.92 1.30
N THR A 93 -8.57 -3.03 1.82
CA THR A 93 -8.91 -4.03 2.84
C THR A 93 -10.37 -4.47 2.72
N THR A 94 -10.71 -5.61 3.32
CA THR A 94 -12.10 -6.03 3.46
C THR A 94 -12.81 -5.39 4.66
N SER A 95 -12.08 -4.70 5.54
CA SER A 95 -12.67 -4.09 6.74
C SER A 95 -13.50 -2.86 6.38
N GLU A 96 -14.79 -2.90 6.72
CA GLU A 96 -15.71 -1.76 6.61
C GLU A 96 -15.98 -1.14 7.98
N ASP A 97 -15.27 -1.55 9.02
CA ASP A 97 -15.43 -1.06 10.37
C ASP A 97 -15.16 0.42 10.45
N GLU A 98 -16.12 1.20 10.97
CA GLU A 98 -16.03 2.65 11.03
C GLU A 98 -14.86 3.13 11.89
N ASP A 99 -14.52 2.38 12.94
CA ASP A 99 -13.39 2.71 13.80
C ASP A 99 -12.05 2.52 13.08
N ASP A 100 -11.95 1.48 12.25
CA ASP A 100 -10.76 1.24 11.44
C ASP A 100 -10.56 2.37 10.43
N VAL A 101 -11.63 2.77 9.75
CA VAL A 101 -11.61 3.88 8.78
C VAL A 101 -11.16 5.17 9.48
N LYS A 102 -11.77 5.48 10.61
CA LYS A 102 -11.47 6.69 11.38
C LYS A 102 -10.01 6.71 11.82
N THR A 103 -9.54 5.60 12.38
CA THR A 103 -8.15 5.50 12.85
C THR A 103 -7.16 5.64 11.69
N ALA A 104 -7.45 5.02 10.55
CA ALA A 104 -6.60 5.13 9.37
C ALA A 104 -6.45 6.60 8.94
N TYR A 105 -7.55 7.34 8.88
CA TYR A 105 -7.51 8.75 8.50
C TYR A 105 -6.81 9.63 9.56
N GLU A 106 -6.87 9.25 10.84
CA GLU A 106 -6.09 9.92 11.88
C GLU A 106 -4.59 9.77 11.62
N TYR A 107 -4.18 8.68 10.96
CA TYR A 107 -2.80 8.47 10.53
C TYR A 107 -2.54 8.92 9.09
N ASN A 108 -3.38 9.81 8.59
CA ASN A 108 -3.16 10.53 7.32
C ASN A 108 -3.02 9.63 6.10
N VAL A 109 -3.87 8.61 5.98
CA VAL A 109 -3.92 7.84 4.74
C VAL A 109 -4.51 8.70 3.63
N ALA A 110 -4.05 8.47 2.39
CA ALA A 110 -4.52 9.19 1.23
C ALA A 110 -5.89 8.68 0.75
N GLY A 111 -6.20 7.44 1.05
CA GLY A 111 -7.48 6.85 0.71
C GLY A 111 -7.69 5.53 1.44
N TYR A 112 -8.94 5.12 1.52
CA TYR A 112 -9.35 3.87 2.17
C TYR A 112 -10.33 3.18 1.23
N PHE A 113 -9.90 2.08 0.63
CA PHE A 113 -10.67 1.33 -0.36
C PHE A 113 -11.07 -0.02 0.17
N ILE A 114 -12.33 -0.39 -0.04
CA ILE A 114 -12.81 -1.72 0.30
C ILE A 114 -12.48 -2.64 -0.87
N LYS A 115 -11.91 -3.82 -0.58
CA LYS A 115 -11.58 -4.79 -1.61
C LYS A 115 -12.86 -5.21 -2.35
N PRO A 116 -12.87 -5.12 -3.70
CA PRO A 116 -14.03 -5.54 -4.48
C PRO A 116 -14.24 -7.05 -4.43
N LEU A 117 -15.47 -7.48 -4.70
CA LEU A 117 -15.82 -8.89 -4.74
C LEU A 117 -15.43 -9.56 -6.06
N ASN A 118 -15.16 -8.78 -7.10
CA ASN A 118 -14.81 -9.33 -8.43
C ASN A 118 -13.56 -8.65 -8.99
N ILE A 119 -12.89 -9.36 -9.89
CA ILE A 119 -11.60 -8.94 -10.46
C ILE A 119 -11.73 -7.69 -11.33
N SER A 120 -12.83 -7.55 -12.07
CA SER A 120 -13.00 -6.40 -12.95
C SER A 120 -13.06 -5.07 -12.20
N ASP A 121 -13.62 -5.07 -10.98
CA ASP A 121 -13.67 -3.87 -10.16
C ASP A 121 -12.28 -3.51 -9.61
N PHE A 122 -11.42 -4.50 -9.33
CA PHE A 122 -10.02 -4.22 -9.01
C PHE A 122 -9.32 -3.49 -10.15
N ASP A 123 -9.50 -3.99 -11.38
CA ASP A 123 -8.88 -3.38 -12.56
C ASP A 123 -9.35 -1.93 -12.73
N GLU A 124 -10.64 -1.68 -12.57
CA GLU A 124 -11.21 -0.34 -12.68
C GLU A 124 -10.67 0.60 -11.61
N ASN A 125 -10.60 0.15 -10.36
CA ASN A 125 -10.06 0.94 -9.26
C ASN A 125 -8.60 1.32 -9.50
N PHE A 126 -7.78 0.37 -9.97
CA PHE A 126 -6.37 0.65 -10.25
C PHE A 126 -6.19 1.56 -11.46
N GLN A 127 -7.08 1.50 -12.46
CA GLN A 127 -7.06 2.46 -13.56
C GLN A 127 -7.25 3.89 -13.03
N CYS A 128 -8.20 4.09 -12.12
CA CYS A 128 -8.42 5.40 -11.50
C CYS A 128 -7.23 5.86 -10.67
N LEU A 129 -6.67 4.95 -9.87
CA LEU A 129 -5.49 5.26 -9.06
C LEU A 129 -4.28 5.60 -9.92
N ASP A 130 -4.07 4.87 -11.02
CA ASP A 130 -2.98 5.14 -11.94
C ASP A 130 -3.05 6.58 -12.46
N GLY A 131 -4.23 7.02 -12.88
CA GLY A 131 -4.43 8.39 -13.34
C GLY A 131 -4.04 9.42 -12.30
N TYR A 132 -4.41 9.19 -11.06
CA TYR A 132 -4.06 10.05 -9.93
C TYR A 132 -2.56 10.00 -9.62
N TRP A 133 -2.01 8.80 -9.48
CA TRP A 133 -0.60 8.63 -9.12
C TRP A 133 0.35 9.23 -10.14
N GLN A 134 0.06 9.09 -11.41
CA GLN A 134 0.92 9.63 -12.47
C GLN A 134 0.95 11.15 -12.48
N ARG A 135 -0.09 11.79 -11.94
CA ARG A 135 -0.20 13.26 -11.88
C ARG A 135 0.22 13.83 -10.53
N ASN A 136 0.39 12.98 -9.52
CA ASN A 136 0.73 13.42 -8.18
C ASN A 136 2.24 13.56 -8.02
N CYS A 137 2.66 14.47 -7.15
CA CYS A 137 4.05 14.59 -6.74
C CYS A 137 4.23 13.91 -5.39
N PHE A 138 5.24 13.08 -5.28
CA PHE A 138 5.52 12.35 -4.03
C PHE A 138 6.79 12.86 -3.37
N PRO A 139 6.86 12.84 -2.03
CA PRO A 139 8.10 13.20 -1.32
C PRO A 139 9.22 12.22 -1.66
N SER A 140 10.42 12.70 -1.75
CA SER A 140 11.59 11.86 -2.02
C SER A 140 12.39 11.54 -0.77
#